data_6617c94745566cdedcd19db6885fbda2
#
_entry.id   6617c94745566cdedcd19db6885fbda2
#
_cell.length_a   1.000
_cell.length_b   1.000
_cell.length_c   1.000
_cell.angle_alpha   90.00
_cell.angle_beta   90.00
_cell.angle_gamma   90.00
#
_symmetry.space_group_name_H-M   'P 1'
#
loop_
_entity.id
_entity.type
_entity.pdbx_description
1 polymer ?
#
loop_
_entity_poly.entity_id
_entity_poly.type
_entity_poly.pdbx_seq_one_letter_code
_entity_poly.pdbx_strand_id
1 'polypeptide(L)'
;YTDKVLTASLYKGMLVEEKKRLLDLMQLFDDRIIGIETAVLYNRPTTMIEMDGMGLMPISVFGDGVKKVLSLASAIIKMRGGIVLIDEFETGIHKRALNSVAQWMISVAERYEVQIFLITHSSDAIAALIEVQGMDGNMLKAYRLEHYKDKFYVKNFSGSDLSILKNNQGLDIL
;
A
#
# COMPACT_ATOMS: atom_id res chain seq x y z
N TYR A 1 13.37 -12.90 -1.98
CA TYR A 1 13.52 -11.45 -1.88
C TYR A 1 12.58 -10.78 -0.86
N THR A 2 11.83 -11.55 -0.07
CA THR A 2 10.77 -11.06 0.83
C THR A 2 11.21 -10.91 2.30
N ASP A 3 12.48 -11.09 2.64
CA ASP A 3 12.96 -11.09 4.03
C ASP A 3 13.26 -9.71 4.63
N LYS A 4 12.85 -8.62 3.97
CA LYS A 4 12.98 -7.25 4.51
C LYS A 4 11.65 -6.64 4.91
N VAL A 5 10.76 -7.46 5.40
CA VAL A 5 9.46 -7.05 5.93
C VAL A 5 9.64 -6.22 7.20
N LEU A 6 8.61 -5.50 7.57
CA LEU A 6 8.53 -4.66 8.76
C LEU A 6 9.19 -5.35 9.95
N THR A 7 10.34 -4.85 10.36
CA THR A 7 11.02 -5.39 11.55
C THR A 7 10.36 -4.84 12.81
N ALA A 8 10.48 -5.55 13.94
CA ALA A 8 9.96 -5.04 15.21
C ALA A 8 10.51 -3.66 15.56
N SER A 9 11.74 -3.33 15.13
CA SER A 9 12.33 -2.00 15.35
C SER A 9 11.55 -0.91 14.61
N LEU A 10 11.12 -1.15 13.37
CA LEU A 10 10.28 -0.21 12.62
C LEU A 10 8.88 -0.11 13.24
N TYR A 11 8.27 -1.25 13.55
CA TYR A 11 6.98 -1.26 14.21
C TYR A 11 7.02 -0.58 15.58
N LYS A 12 8.06 -0.79 16.39
CA LYS A 12 8.24 -0.10 17.66
C LYS A 12 8.43 1.41 17.49
N GLY A 13 9.08 1.84 16.42
CA GLY A 13 9.27 3.27 16.08
C GLY A 13 8.02 3.98 15.59
N MET A 14 6.96 3.25 15.23
CA MET A 14 5.68 3.83 14.83
C MET A 14 4.94 4.44 16.04
N LEU A 15 4.19 5.49 15.77
CA LEU A 15 3.28 6.05 16.78
C LEU A 15 2.14 5.08 17.08
N VAL A 16 1.55 5.19 18.26
CA VAL A 16 0.47 4.29 18.72
C VAL A 16 -0.70 4.26 17.73
N GLU A 17 -1.08 5.43 17.22
CA GLU A 17 -2.18 5.53 16.24
C GLU A 17 -1.85 4.86 14.90
N GLU A 18 -0.61 4.94 14.44
CA GLU A 18 -0.16 4.27 13.21
C GLU A 18 -0.14 2.76 13.36
N LYS A 19 0.32 2.27 14.51
CA LYS A 19 0.25 0.84 14.83
C LYS A 19 -1.18 0.32 14.78
N LYS A 20 -2.11 1.08 15.39
CA LYS A 20 -3.53 0.75 15.38
C LYS A 20 -4.05 0.69 13.94
N ARG A 21 -3.82 1.73 13.14
CA ARG A 21 -4.27 1.76 11.73
C ARG A 21 -3.67 0.63 10.90
N LEU A 22 -2.41 0.26 11.15
CA LEU A 22 -1.79 -0.88 10.46
C LEU A 22 -2.43 -2.20 10.89
N LEU A 23 -2.71 -2.37 12.17
CA LEU A 23 -3.41 -3.55 12.66
C LEU A 23 -4.84 -3.62 12.12
N ASP A 24 -5.60 -2.52 12.17
CA ASP A 24 -6.95 -2.43 11.61
C ASP A 24 -6.94 -2.83 10.11
N LEU A 25 -5.93 -2.38 9.37
CA LEU A 25 -5.75 -2.74 7.97
C LEU A 25 -5.44 -4.24 7.79
N MET A 26 -4.59 -4.82 8.65
CA MET A 26 -4.27 -6.24 8.58
C MET A 26 -5.46 -7.11 8.97
N GLN A 27 -6.32 -6.65 9.87
CA GLN A 27 -7.55 -7.33 10.27
C GLN A 27 -8.59 -7.44 9.14
N LEU A 28 -8.46 -6.66 8.06
CA LEU A 28 -9.27 -6.88 6.85
C LEU A 28 -8.94 -8.22 6.15
N PHE A 29 -7.79 -8.81 6.43
CA PHE A 29 -7.36 -10.09 5.87
C PHE A 29 -7.60 -11.26 6.84
N ASP A 30 -7.44 -11.02 8.13
CA ASP A 30 -7.75 -11.97 9.20
C ASP A 30 -7.99 -11.18 10.52
N ASP A 31 -9.22 -11.21 11.01
CA ASP A 31 -9.68 -10.46 12.19
C ASP A 31 -9.01 -10.89 13.50
N ARG A 32 -8.38 -12.07 13.51
CA ARG A 32 -7.62 -12.59 14.65
C ARG A 32 -6.22 -11.98 14.78
N ILE A 33 -5.77 -11.14 13.84
CA ILE A 33 -4.46 -10.48 13.94
C ILE A 33 -4.53 -9.41 15.01
N ILE A 34 -3.69 -9.53 16.05
CA ILE A 34 -3.66 -8.61 17.19
C ILE A 34 -2.31 -7.91 17.39
N GLY A 35 -1.25 -8.38 16.73
CA GLY A 35 0.08 -7.79 16.90
C GLY A 35 1.10 -8.20 15.84
N ILE A 36 2.22 -7.49 15.87
CA ILE A 36 3.40 -7.76 15.03
C ILE A 36 4.62 -7.77 15.94
N GLU A 37 5.35 -8.86 15.91
CA GLU A 37 6.55 -9.06 16.71
C GLU A 37 7.73 -9.50 15.85
N THR A 38 8.93 -9.51 16.44
CA THR A 38 10.09 -10.17 15.84
C THR A 38 10.59 -11.24 16.76
N ALA A 39 10.73 -12.45 16.25
CA ALA A 39 11.40 -13.53 16.94
C ALA A 39 12.60 -14.02 16.15
N VAL A 40 13.51 -14.69 16.82
CA VAL A 40 14.63 -15.34 16.15
C VAL A 40 14.24 -16.80 15.88
N LEU A 41 14.03 -17.12 14.61
CA LEU A 41 13.80 -18.49 14.16
C LEU A 41 15.02 -18.95 13.35
N TYR A 42 15.55 -20.14 13.67
CA TYR A 42 16.71 -20.70 12.96
C TYR A 42 17.87 -19.70 12.82
N ASN A 43 18.19 -18.98 13.89
CA ASN A 43 19.23 -17.95 13.93
C ASN A 43 19.00 -16.75 12.97
N ARG A 44 17.75 -16.51 12.55
CA ARG A 44 17.36 -15.38 11.69
C ARG A 44 16.22 -14.56 12.31
N PRO A 45 16.35 -13.23 12.34
CA PRO A 45 15.23 -12.39 12.71
C PRO A 45 14.05 -12.64 11.76
N THR A 46 12.92 -13.02 12.30
CA THR A 46 11.72 -13.36 11.53
C THR A 46 10.57 -12.51 12.03
N THR A 47 9.82 -11.90 11.12
CA THR A 47 8.59 -11.20 11.46
C THR A 47 7.52 -12.23 11.85
N MET A 48 6.96 -12.03 13.01
CA MET A 48 5.87 -12.84 13.56
C MET A 48 4.61 -12.00 13.64
N ILE A 49 3.50 -12.62 13.38
CA ILE A 49 2.17 -12.05 13.57
C ILE A 49 1.56 -12.70 14.80
N GLU A 50 1.11 -11.87 15.72
CA GLU A 50 0.40 -12.33 16.90
C GLU A 50 -1.08 -12.53 16.56
N MET A 51 -1.57 -13.75 16.80
CA MET A 51 -2.93 -14.15 16.50
C MET A 51 -3.68 -14.43 17.80
N ASP A 52 -4.89 -13.90 17.88
CA ASP A 52 -5.77 -14.18 19.04
C ASP A 52 -6.03 -15.69 19.17
N GLY A 53 -5.84 -16.22 20.38
CA GLY A 53 -6.02 -17.63 20.69
C GLY A 53 -4.99 -18.59 20.07
N MET A 54 -4.08 -18.13 19.21
CA MET A 54 -3.11 -18.98 18.51
C MET A 54 -1.64 -18.62 18.82
N GLY A 55 -1.39 -17.41 19.36
CA GLY A 55 -0.06 -16.93 19.66
C GLY A 55 0.71 -16.46 18.42
N LEU A 56 2.04 -16.53 18.48
CA LEU A 56 2.92 -16.01 17.43
C LEU A 56 3.07 -16.98 16.27
N MET A 57 2.79 -16.51 15.06
CA MET A 57 2.94 -17.25 13.81
C MET A 57 3.89 -16.53 12.85
N PRO A 58 4.80 -17.25 12.16
CA PRO A 58 5.68 -16.62 11.17
C PRO A 58 4.87 -16.00 10.03
N ILE A 59 5.30 -14.84 9.54
CA ILE A 59 4.64 -14.17 8.41
C ILE A 59 4.52 -15.05 7.15
N SER A 60 5.41 -16.02 7.00
CA SER A 60 5.42 -16.94 5.85
C SER A 60 4.15 -17.79 5.70
N VAL A 61 3.40 -18.01 6.79
CA VAL A 61 2.15 -18.80 6.76
C VAL A 61 0.94 -17.96 6.33
N PHE A 62 1.07 -16.63 6.27
CA PHE A 62 -0.02 -15.74 5.88
C PHE A 62 -0.11 -15.57 4.36
N GLY A 63 -1.30 -15.21 3.89
CA GLY A 63 -1.55 -14.90 2.49
C GLY A 63 -0.77 -13.67 2.00
N ASP A 64 -0.70 -13.52 0.69
CA ASP A 64 0.11 -12.47 0.05
C ASP A 64 -0.37 -11.06 0.37
N GLY A 65 -1.65 -10.85 0.63
CA GLY A 65 -2.20 -9.55 1.03
C GLY A 65 -1.56 -9.01 2.33
N VAL A 66 -1.47 -9.83 3.37
CA VAL A 66 -0.82 -9.48 4.64
C VAL A 66 0.67 -9.14 4.43
N LYS A 67 1.37 -9.99 3.67
CA LYS A 67 2.79 -9.77 3.34
C LYS A 67 2.99 -8.48 2.55
N LYS A 68 2.13 -8.21 1.57
CA LYS A 68 2.18 -7.00 0.74
C LYS A 68 1.98 -5.74 1.59
N VAL A 69 0.96 -5.71 2.45
CA VAL A 69 0.70 -4.57 3.34
C VAL A 69 1.90 -4.28 4.24
N LEU A 70 2.46 -5.31 4.88
CA LEU A 70 3.65 -5.12 5.72
C LEU A 70 4.87 -4.67 4.93
N SER A 71 5.03 -5.14 3.70
CA SER A 71 6.11 -4.71 2.81
C SER A 71 5.97 -3.23 2.43
N LEU A 72 4.76 -2.80 2.06
CA LEU A 72 4.46 -1.39 1.76
C LEU A 72 4.71 -0.50 2.98
N ALA A 73 4.21 -0.91 4.15
CA ALA A 73 4.43 -0.20 5.41
C ALA A 73 5.93 -0.02 5.69
N SER A 74 6.70 -1.11 5.57
CA SER A 74 8.15 -1.07 5.77
C SER A 74 8.85 -0.13 4.80
N ALA A 75 8.47 -0.16 3.51
CA ALA A 75 9.08 0.69 2.49
C ALA A 75 8.82 2.18 2.77
N ILE A 76 7.58 2.56 3.03
CA ILE A 76 7.19 3.97 3.25
C ILE A 76 7.86 4.51 4.50
N ILE A 77 7.81 3.77 5.63
CA ILE A 77 8.37 4.25 6.90
C ILE A 77 9.90 4.40 6.82
N LYS A 78 10.59 3.48 6.14
CA LYS A 78 12.06 3.54 5.96
C LYS A 78 12.50 4.71 5.10
N MET A 79 11.66 5.14 4.17
CA MET A 79 11.98 6.19 3.19
C MET A 79 11.49 7.56 3.62
N ARG A 80 11.37 7.81 4.92
CA ARG A 80 10.96 9.12 5.47
C ARG A 80 11.71 10.28 4.80
N GLY A 81 10.95 11.27 4.27
CA GLY A 81 11.49 12.40 3.53
C GLY A 81 12.03 12.04 2.15
N GLY A 82 11.77 10.84 1.66
CA GLY A 82 12.32 10.32 0.41
C GLY A 82 11.28 9.88 -0.61
N ILE A 83 11.67 8.95 -1.46
CA ILE A 83 10.88 8.47 -2.58
C ILE A 83 10.71 6.95 -2.49
N VAL A 84 9.50 6.46 -2.72
CA VAL A 84 9.17 5.03 -2.83
C VAL A 84 8.62 4.75 -4.23
N LEU A 85 9.18 3.73 -4.88
CA LEU A 85 8.70 3.22 -6.16
C LEU A 85 7.94 1.92 -5.90
N ILE A 86 6.70 1.85 -6.36
CA ILE A 86 5.82 0.69 -6.15
C ILE A 86 5.31 0.21 -7.50
N ASP A 87 5.54 -1.06 -7.78
CA ASP A 87 4.99 -1.74 -8.94
C ASP A 87 3.83 -2.62 -8.49
N GLU A 88 2.67 -2.41 -9.11
CA GLU A 88 1.44 -3.16 -8.85
C GLU A 88 1.13 -3.35 -7.36
N PHE A 89 0.81 -2.25 -6.65
CA PHE A 89 0.52 -2.33 -5.21
C PHE A 89 -0.67 -3.23 -4.88
N GLU A 90 -1.59 -3.36 -5.82
CA GLU A 90 -2.81 -4.15 -5.72
C GLU A 90 -2.60 -5.66 -5.80
N THR A 91 -1.45 -6.11 -6.32
CA THR A 91 -1.17 -7.55 -6.47
C THR A 91 -1.21 -8.27 -5.12
N GLY A 92 -2.03 -9.33 -5.04
CA GLY A 92 -2.25 -10.10 -3.81
C GLY A 92 -3.26 -9.47 -2.84
N ILE A 93 -3.80 -8.28 -3.15
CA ILE A 93 -4.80 -7.60 -2.32
C ILE A 93 -6.20 -7.80 -2.92
N HIS A 94 -7.12 -8.31 -2.11
CA HIS A 94 -8.50 -8.46 -2.56
C HIS A 94 -9.15 -7.09 -2.80
N LYS A 95 -9.95 -6.96 -3.87
CA LYS A 95 -10.62 -5.71 -4.27
C LYS A 95 -11.28 -4.94 -3.10
N ARG A 96 -11.94 -5.65 -2.17
CA ARG A 96 -12.59 -5.03 -1.00
C ARG A 96 -11.63 -4.30 -0.07
N ALA A 97 -10.33 -4.67 -0.06
CA ALA A 97 -9.32 -4.05 0.80
C ALA A 97 -8.54 -2.94 0.09
N LEU A 98 -8.67 -2.77 -1.23
CA LEU A 98 -7.87 -1.81 -2.00
C LEU A 98 -8.05 -0.37 -1.53
N ASN A 99 -9.29 0.07 -1.29
CA ASN A 99 -9.57 1.43 -0.81
C ASN A 99 -8.91 1.69 0.54
N SER A 100 -9.05 0.74 1.49
CA SER A 100 -8.45 0.87 2.81
C SER A 100 -6.92 0.87 2.76
N VAL A 101 -6.33 0.02 1.89
CA VAL A 101 -4.87 -0.01 1.68
C VAL A 101 -4.40 1.30 1.04
N ALA A 102 -5.07 1.81 0.02
CA ALA A 102 -4.75 3.08 -0.63
C ALA A 102 -4.84 4.25 0.35
N GLN A 103 -5.92 4.32 1.13
CA GLN A 103 -6.12 5.35 2.15
C GLN A 103 -5.01 5.32 3.20
N TRP A 104 -4.70 4.14 3.71
CA TRP A 104 -3.62 3.97 4.67
C TRP A 104 -2.27 4.40 4.08
N MET A 105 -1.96 3.93 2.87
CA MET A 105 -0.70 4.23 2.18
C MET A 105 -0.51 5.73 1.97
N ILE A 106 -1.53 6.45 1.49
CA ILE A 106 -1.50 7.90 1.29
C ILE A 106 -1.31 8.61 2.63
N SER A 107 -2.09 8.27 3.66
CA SER A 107 -2.02 8.92 4.97
C SER A 107 -0.64 8.76 5.64
N VAL A 108 -0.01 7.61 5.47
CA VAL A 108 1.33 7.34 6.01
C VAL A 108 2.40 8.05 5.19
N ALA A 109 2.24 8.08 3.86
CA ALA A 109 3.15 8.80 2.96
C ALA A 109 3.18 10.30 3.27
N GLU A 110 2.02 10.93 3.44
CA GLU A 110 1.93 12.34 3.87
C GLU A 110 2.63 12.57 5.20
N ARG A 111 2.33 11.73 6.19
CA ARG A 111 2.89 11.89 7.53
C ARG A 111 4.40 11.79 7.58
N TYR A 112 4.98 10.90 6.77
CA TYR A 112 6.43 10.70 6.68
C TYR A 112 7.08 11.51 5.58
N GLU A 113 6.33 12.41 4.90
CA GLU A 113 6.81 13.25 3.80
C GLU A 113 7.44 12.41 2.67
N VAL A 114 6.80 11.28 2.34
CA VAL A 114 7.27 10.35 1.32
C VAL A 114 6.53 10.60 0.01
N GLN A 115 7.28 10.80 -1.06
CA GLN A 115 6.71 10.80 -2.41
C GLN A 115 6.61 9.37 -2.94
N ILE A 116 5.42 8.95 -3.38
CA ILE A 116 5.20 7.63 -3.97
C ILE A 116 5.05 7.77 -5.48
N PHE A 117 5.82 6.97 -6.22
CA PHE A 117 5.60 6.69 -7.63
C PHE A 117 5.05 5.28 -7.76
N LEU A 118 3.90 5.15 -8.37
CA LEU A 118 3.19 3.88 -8.46
C LEU A 118 2.90 3.56 -9.92
N ILE A 119 3.19 2.32 -10.31
CA ILE A 119 2.82 1.76 -11.60
C ILE A 119 1.67 0.77 -11.36
N THR A 120 0.63 0.85 -12.17
CA THR A 120 -0.49 -0.11 -12.12
C THR A 120 -1.13 -0.25 -13.50
N HIS A 121 -1.65 -1.44 -13.77
CA HIS A 121 -2.49 -1.75 -14.92
C HIS A 121 -3.94 -2.08 -14.48
N SER A 122 -4.27 -1.84 -13.22
CA SER A 122 -5.56 -2.18 -12.63
C SER A 122 -6.49 -0.97 -12.56
N SER A 123 -7.63 -1.03 -13.23
CA SER A 123 -8.68 -0.03 -13.11
C SER A 123 -9.23 0.06 -11.67
N ASP A 124 -9.28 -1.06 -10.94
CA ASP A 124 -9.71 -1.09 -9.55
C ASP A 124 -8.72 -0.35 -8.63
N ALA A 125 -7.40 -0.50 -8.90
CA ALA A 125 -6.36 0.23 -8.16
C ALA A 125 -6.45 1.73 -8.41
N ILE A 126 -6.61 2.15 -9.67
CA ILE A 126 -6.79 3.55 -10.04
C ILE A 126 -8.06 4.11 -9.38
N ALA A 127 -9.17 3.36 -9.43
CA ALA A 127 -10.42 3.77 -8.80
C ALA A 127 -10.28 3.98 -7.30
N ALA A 128 -9.55 3.09 -6.61
CA ALA A 128 -9.27 3.21 -5.19
C ALA A 128 -8.46 4.47 -4.85
N LEU A 129 -7.41 4.76 -5.63
CA LEU A 129 -6.58 5.96 -5.44
C LEU A 129 -7.38 7.25 -5.66
N ILE A 130 -8.22 7.30 -6.71
CA ILE A 130 -9.08 8.46 -7.00
C ILE A 130 -10.09 8.69 -5.87
N GLU A 131 -10.65 7.62 -5.32
CA GLU A 131 -11.65 7.72 -4.24
C GLU A 131 -11.06 8.29 -2.96
N VAL A 132 -9.83 7.89 -2.64
CA VAL A 132 -9.14 8.31 -1.41
C VAL A 132 -8.70 9.77 -1.44
N GLN A 133 -8.27 10.29 -2.59
CA GLN A 133 -7.78 11.67 -2.67
C GLN A 133 -8.89 12.74 -2.50
N GLY A 134 -10.18 12.34 -2.63
CA GLY A 134 -11.30 13.26 -2.54
C GLY A 134 -11.38 14.27 -3.69
N MET A 135 -12.21 15.32 -3.52
CA MET A 135 -12.46 16.32 -4.57
C MET A 135 -11.31 17.33 -4.74
N ASP A 136 -10.44 17.51 -3.77
CA ASP A 136 -9.38 18.53 -3.79
C ASP A 136 -8.26 18.25 -4.79
N GLY A 137 -8.16 17.05 -5.30
CA GLY A 137 -7.41 16.68 -6.51
C GLY A 137 -5.92 16.98 -6.58
N ASN A 138 -5.33 17.54 -5.52
CA ASN A 138 -3.96 18.08 -5.58
C ASN A 138 -2.86 17.06 -5.22
N MET A 139 -3.22 15.93 -4.66
CA MET A 139 -2.27 14.95 -4.13
C MET A 139 -1.87 13.88 -5.14
N LEU A 140 -2.71 13.65 -6.15
CA LEU A 140 -2.51 12.61 -7.16
C LEU A 140 -2.28 13.24 -8.53
N LYS A 141 -1.24 12.75 -9.22
CA LYS A 141 -1.03 12.98 -10.66
C LYS A 141 -0.86 11.63 -11.33
N ALA A 142 -1.53 11.45 -12.45
CA ALA A 142 -1.35 10.25 -13.26
C ALA A 142 -0.74 10.57 -14.62
N TYR A 143 0.05 9.63 -15.10
CA TYR A 143 0.69 9.68 -16.41
C TYR A 143 0.37 8.41 -17.15
N ARG A 144 -0.30 8.53 -18.31
CA ARG A 144 -0.52 7.43 -19.22
C ARG A 144 0.53 7.45 -20.32
N LEU A 145 1.21 6.34 -20.49
CA LEU A 145 2.18 6.14 -21.57
C LEU A 145 1.48 5.46 -22.74
N GLU A 146 1.49 6.09 -23.88
CA GLU A 146 0.91 5.55 -25.13
C GLU A 146 2.00 5.38 -26.18
N HIS A 147 1.94 4.29 -26.93
CA HIS A 147 2.80 4.05 -28.07
C HIS A 147 1.96 4.09 -29.36
N TYR A 148 2.27 5.01 -30.26
CA TYR A 148 1.59 5.14 -31.55
C TYR A 148 2.59 5.50 -32.65
N LYS A 149 2.62 4.72 -33.73
CA LYS A 149 3.50 4.93 -34.91
C LYS A 149 4.96 5.18 -34.53
N ASP A 150 5.57 4.28 -33.76
CA ASP A 150 6.96 4.34 -33.30
C ASP A 150 7.32 5.56 -32.43
N LYS A 151 6.33 6.24 -31.88
CA LYS A 151 6.51 7.35 -30.94
C LYS A 151 5.81 7.08 -29.63
N PHE A 152 6.46 7.52 -28.55
CA PHE A 152 5.86 7.49 -27.21
C PHE A 152 5.24 8.86 -26.92
N TYR A 153 4.04 8.82 -26.37
CA TYR A 153 3.28 9.98 -25.90
C TYR A 153 3.01 9.83 -24.43
N VAL A 154 3.07 10.94 -23.71
CA VAL A 154 2.74 10.99 -22.29
C VAL A 154 1.53 11.89 -22.12
N LYS A 155 0.41 11.32 -21.69
CA LYS A 155 -0.75 12.08 -21.22
C LYS A 155 -0.68 12.25 -19.72
N ASN A 156 -0.87 13.46 -19.24
CA ASN A 156 -0.91 13.76 -17.82
C ASN A 156 -2.36 14.08 -17.40
N PHE A 157 -2.70 13.68 -16.20
CA PHE A 157 -4.00 13.91 -15.58
C PHE A 157 -3.78 14.43 -14.17
N SER A 158 -4.44 15.53 -13.84
CA SER A 158 -4.58 15.95 -12.45
C SER A 158 -5.58 15.05 -11.72
N GLY A 159 -5.59 15.08 -10.41
CA GLY A 159 -6.59 14.31 -9.67
C GLY A 159 -8.03 14.75 -9.94
N SER A 160 -8.26 16.03 -10.26
CA SER A 160 -9.57 16.52 -10.72
C SER A 160 -9.97 15.93 -12.07
N ASP A 161 -9.02 15.84 -13.04
CA ASP A 161 -9.28 15.20 -14.34
C ASP A 161 -9.68 13.72 -14.17
N LEU A 162 -8.95 13.01 -13.28
CA LEU A 162 -9.22 11.61 -12.97
C LEU A 162 -10.61 11.40 -12.34
N SER A 163 -11.02 12.30 -11.45
CA SER A 163 -12.36 12.25 -10.83
C SER A 163 -13.47 12.47 -11.85
N ILE A 164 -13.27 13.37 -12.82
CA ILE A 164 -14.22 13.63 -13.92
C ILE A 164 -14.32 12.39 -14.83
N LEU A 165 -13.20 11.79 -15.19
CA LEU A 165 -13.16 10.59 -16.04
C LEU A 165 -13.87 9.40 -15.38
N LYS A 166 -13.64 9.20 -14.07
CA LYS A 166 -14.35 8.16 -13.30
C LYS A 166 -15.86 8.32 -13.37
N ASN A 167 -16.36 9.55 -13.28
CA ASN A 167 -17.80 9.83 -13.20
C ASN A 167 -18.51 9.81 -14.56
N ASN A 168 -17.83 10.15 -15.66
CA ASN A 168 -18.47 10.42 -16.96
C ASN A 168 -18.38 9.28 -17.97
N GLN A 169 -17.36 8.39 -17.89
CA GLN A 169 -17.10 7.43 -18.99
C GLN A 169 -16.72 6.02 -18.53
N GLY A 170 -16.74 5.73 -17.22
CA GLY A 170 -15.99 4.57 -16.75
C GLY A 170 -14.48 4.83 -16.92
N LEU A 171 -13.65 4.13 -16.14
CA LEU A 171 -12.19 4.36 -16.13
C LEU A 171 -11.51 3.84 -17.42
N ASP A 172 -11.74 4.50 -18.55
CA ASP A 172 -10.98 4.25 -19.79
C ASP A 172 -9.65 5.04 -19.76
N ILE A 173 -8.91 4.84 -18.66
CA ILE A 173 -7.59 5.46 -18.43
C ILE A 173 -6.46 4.47 -18.81
N LEU A 174 -6.81 3.20 -19.00
CA LEU A 174 -5.86 2.13 -19.33
C LEU A 174 -5.66 1.99 -20.83
#